data_c9bd3ae277d837f4ca0d2fd37494f8bb
#
_entry.id   c9bd3ae277d837f4ca0d2fd37494f8bb
#
_cell.length_a   1.000
_cell.length_b   1.000
_cell.length_c   1.000
_cell.angle_alpha   90.00
_cell.angle_beta   90.00
_cell.angle_gamma   90.00
#
_symmetry.space_group_name_H-M   'P 1'
#
loop_
_entity.id
_entity.type
_entity.pdbx_description
1 polymer ?
#
loop_
_entity_poly.entity_id
_entity_poly.type
_entity_poly.pdbx_seq_one_letter_code
_entity_poly.pdbx_strand_id
1 'polypeptide(L)'
;QGVEEITNEAISVDSNEKVVEIILDDTELPDKAKDMIVEEFEEILRLLDFSNSAYETFQRWYVDGRLNYHVIIDKKNLKEGIKELRYLDPRKIRLIREMDDRTKDPHTGVNMKRVRKEYYAYAENGFGAIQNQRLGSSSASSQQVAGFRIAKDAIVRVTSGLMIENSS
;
A
#
# COMPACT_ATOMS: atom_id res chain seq x y z
N GLN A 1 -20.31 -7.88 14.71
CA GLN A 1 -20.65 -9.31 14.79
C GLN A 1 -20.28 -10.04 13.49
N GLY A 2 -20.84 -9.73 12.31
CA GLY A 2 -20.53 -10.48 11.07
C GLY A 2 -19.05 -10.38 10.59
N VAL A 3 -18.39 -9.24 10.76
CA VAL A 3 -16.97 -9.09 10.40
C VAL A 3 -16.07 -9.93 11.31
N GLU A 4 -16.40 -9.98 12.60
CA GLU A 4 -15.64 -10.77 13.58
C GLU A 4 -15.77 -12.27 13.31
N GLU A 5 -16.98 -12.73 12.95
CA GLU A 5 -17.22 -14.13 12.59
C GLU A 5 -16.39 -14.54 11.36
N ILE A 6 -16.41 -13.70 10.31
CA ILE A 6 -15.61 -13.93 9.10
C ILE A 6 -14.10 -13.92 9.41
N THR A 7 -13.67 -13.00 10.27
CA THR A 7 -12.24 -12.90 10.65
C THR A 7 -11.81 -14.13 11.46
N ASN A 8 -12.66 -14.57 12.40
CA ASN A 8 -12.38 -15.77 13.20
C ASN A 8 -12.30 -17.03 12.35
N GLU A 9 -13.12 -17.12 11.29
CA GLU A 9 -13.12 -18.26 10.39
C GLU A 9 -11.93 -18.25 9.42
N ALA A 10 -11.52 -17.05 8.97
CA ALA A 10 -10.39 -16.88 8.06
C ALA A 10 -9.02 -17.03 8.76
N ILE A 11 -8.92 -16.54 10.00
CA ILE A 11 -7.70 -16.58 10.82
C ILE A 11 -7.99 -17.46 12.02
N SER A 12 -8.02 -18.77 11.79
CA SER A 12 -8.10 -19.77 12.84
C SER A 12 -6.73 -19.89 13.52
N VAL A 13 -6.62 -19.33 14.72
CA VAL A 13 -5.40 -19.47 15.52
C VAL A 13 -5.48 -20.75 16.33
N ASP A 14 -5.17 -21.88 15.70
CA ASP A 14 -4.80 -23.03 16.47
C ASP A 14 -3.34 -22.85 16.90
N SER A 15 -3.06 -22.89 18.18
CA SER A 15 -1.80 -22.43 18.80
C SER A 15 -0.54 -23.20 18.34
N ASN A 16 -0.67 -24.16 17.47
CA ASN A 16 0.40 -25.01 16.97
C ASN A 16 0.62 -24.94 15.45
N GLU A 17 -0.20 -24.19 14.70
CA GLU A 17 -0.05 -24.08 13.26
C GLU A 17 0.41 -22.68 12.83
N LYS A 18 1.25 -22.63 11.80
CA LYS A 18 1.62 -21.34 11.18
C LYS A 18 0.38 -20.77 10.50
N VAL A 19 0.05 -19.52 10.77
CA VAL A 19 -1.11 -18.83 10.18
C VAL A 19 -1.01 -18.76 8.65
N VAL A 20 0.22 -18.66 8.13
CA VAL A 20 0.54 -18.61 6.71
C VAL A 20 1.86 -19.34 6.49
N GLU A 21 1.92 -20.12 5.42
CA GLU A 21 3.14 -20.75 4.94
C GLU A 21 3.28 -20.61 3.42
N ILE A 22 4.50 -20.71 2.92
CA ILE A 22 4.76 -20.74 1.49
C ILE A 22 5.03 -22.19 1.06
N ILE A 23 4.28 -22.64 0.04
CA ILE A 23 4.40 -23.98 -0.52
C ILE A 23 5.11 -23.86 -1.88
N LEU A 24 6.28 -24.50 -2.02
CA LEU A 24 7.12 -24.45 -3.21
C LEU A 24 7.33 -25.84 -3.85
N ASP A 25 6.54 -26.83 -3.44
CA ASP A 25 6.71 -28.23 -3.85
C ASP A 25 6.56 -28.41 -5.37
N ASP A 26 5.61 -27.71 -5.97
CA ASP A 26 5.31 -27.77 -7.42
C ASP A 26 6.20 -26.88 -8.29
N THR A 27 7.23 -26.25 -7.70
CA THR A 27 8.13 -25.38 -8.45
C THR A 27 9.39 -26.11 -8.91
N GLU A 28 9.82 -25.85 -10.16
CA GLU A 28 11.07 -26.39 -10.73
C GLU A 28 12.35 -25.67 -10.23
N LEU A 29 12.29 -25.04 -9.05
CA LEU A 29 13.41 -24.30 -8.49
C LEU A 29 14.40 -25.23 -7.79
N PRO A 30 15.72 -24.96 -7.85
CA PRO A 30 16.71 -25.65 -7.05
C PRO A 30 16.42 -25.50 -5.55
N ASP A 31 16.71 -26.53 -4.75
CA ASP A 31 16.43 -26.55 -3.30
C ASP A 31 17.00 -25.33 -2.58
N LYS A 32 18.25 -24.94 -2.90
CA LYS A 32 18.86 -23.74 -2.34
C LYS A 32 18.06 -22.46 -2.60
N ALA A 33 17.40 -22.34 -3.77
CA ALA A 33 16.58 -21.19 -4.07
C ALA A 33 15.25 -21.23 -3.31
N LYS A 34 14.69 -22.43 -3.11
CA LYS A 34 13.50 -22.62 -2.28
C LYS A 34 13.77 -22.23 -0.83
N ASP A 35 14.88 -22.67 -0.26
CA ASP A 35 15.29 -22.33 1.11
C ASP A 35 15.42 -20.79 1.28
N MET A 36 16.09 -20.12 0.33
CA MET A 36 16.22 -18.65 0.37
C MET A 36 14.87 -17.93 0.30
N ILE A 37 13.94 -18.42 -0.51
CA ILE A 37 12.59 -17.83 -0.61
C ILE A 37 11.83 -18.00 0.71
N VAL A 38 11.94 -19.16 1.33
CA VAL A 38 11.30 -19.43 2.63
C VAL A 38 11.90 -18.52 3.72
N GLU A 39 13.22 -18.38 3.77
CA GLU A 39 13.90 -17.50 4.74
C GLU A 39 13.47 -16.04 4.58
N GLU A 40 13.45 -15.51 3.35
CA GLU A 40 13.00 -14.13 3.07
C GLU A 40 11.51 -13.93 3.40
N PHE A 41 10.68 -14.95 3.16
CA PHE A 41 9.27 -14.90 3.49
C PHE A 41 9.04 -14.87 5.02
N GLU A 42 9.77 -15.68 5.77
CA GLU A 42 9.71 -15.69 7.23
C GLU A 42 10.18 -14.33 7.81
N GLU A 43 11.20 -13.72 7.21
CA GLU A 43 11.65 -12.39 7.62
C GLU A 43 10.56 -11.31 7.39
N ILE A 44 9.83 -11.37 6.27
CA ILE A 44 8.69 -10.46 6.02
C ILE A 44 7.58 -10.68 7.05
N LEU A 45 7.25 -11.92 7.38
CA LEU A 45 6.26 -12.23 8.41
C LEU A 45 6.69 -11.71 9.79
N ARG A 46 7.99 -11.80 10.09
CA ARG A 46 8.57 -11.25 11.33
C ARG A 46 8.48 -9.72 11.36
N LEU A 47 8.81 -9.04 10.26
CA LEU A 47 8.70 -7.57 10.14
C LEU A 47 7.26 -7.07 10.29
N LEU A 48 6.29 -7.87 9.87
CA LEU A 48 4.86 -7.58 10.03
C LEU A 48 4.35 -7.94 11.43
N ASP A 49 5.14 -8.65 12.25
CA ASP A 49 4.66 -9.32 13.47
C ASP A 49 3.38 -10.13 13.20
N PHE A 50 3.39 -10.87 12.08
CA PHE A 50 2.17 -11.43 11.51
C PHE A 50 1.52 -12.46 12.43
N SER A 51 2.28 -13.21 13.19
CA SER A 51 1.75 -14.18 14.16
C SER A 51 0.82 -13.54 15.20
N ASN A 52 1.12 -12.29 15.60
CA ASN A 52 0.31 -11.56 16.57
C ASN A 52 -0.72 -10.63 15.90
N SER A 53 -0.39 -10.12 14.72
CA SER A 53 -1.18 -9.09 14.03
C SER A 53 -2.11 -9.63 12.94
N ALA A 54 -2.07 -10.93 12.62
CA ALA A 54 -2.81 -11.52 11.50
C ALA A 54 -4.31 -11.23 11.55
N TYR A 55 -4.93 -11.41 12.71
CA TYR A 55 -6.35 -11.14 12.94
C TYR A 55 -6.72 -9.68 12.63
N GLU A 56 -5.98 -8.75 13.22
CA GLU A 56 -6.23 -7.33 13.02
C GLU A 56 -5.92 -6.88 11.58
N THR A 57 -4.88 -7.43 10.99
CA THR A 57 -4.50 -7.18 9.60
C THR A 57 -5.59 -7.64 8.64
N PHE A 58 -6.11 -8.85 8.82
CA PHE A 58 -7.20 -9.36 8.00
C PHE A 58 -8.48 -8.54 8.19
N GLN A 59 -8.84 -8.19 9.43
CA GLN A 59 -10.00 -7.37 9.72
C GLN A 59 -9.92 -6.00 9.07
N ARG A 60 -8.77 -5.33 9.16
CA ARG A 60 -8.52 -4.05 8.48
C ARG A 60 -8.63 -4.17 6.95
N TRP A 61 -8.04 -5.22 6.38
CA TRP A 61 -8.14 -5.48 4.95
C TRP A 61 -9.58 -5.71 4.51
N TYR A 62 -10.33 -6.48 5.28
CA TYR A 62 -11.73 -6.79 4.98
C TYR A 62 -12.62 -5.54 5.06
N VAL A 63 -12.45 -4.71 6.10
CA VAL A 63 -13.28 -3.50 6.33
C VAL A 63 -12.89 -2.37 5.38
N ASP A 64 -11.58 -2.08 5.24
CA ASP A 64 -11.09 -0.94 4.47
C ASP A 64 -10.91 -1.27 2.98
N GLY A 65 -10.98 -2.56 2.59
CA GLY A 65 -10.74 -3.06 1.24
C GLY A 65 -9.30 -2.89 0.76
N ARG A 66 -8.40 -2.42 1.61
CA ARG A 66 -7.00 -2.13 1.27
C ARG A 66 -6.12 -2.01 2.49
N LEU A 67 -4.85 -2.42 2.33
CA LEU A 67 -3.77 -2.17 3.27
C LEU A 67 -2.68 -1.37 2.57
N ASN A 68 -2.02 -0.48 3.29
CA ASN A 68 -0.86 0.25 2.79
C ASN A 68 0.27 0.11 3.80
N TYR A 69 1.46 -0.26 3.32
CA TYR A 69 2.67 -0.33 4.13
C TYR A 69 3.75 0.55 3.50
N HIS A 70 4.39 1.36 4.32
CA HIS A 70 5.59 2.09 3.95
C HIS A 70 6.81 1.20 4.20
N VAL A 71 7.54 0.91 3.12
CA VAL A 71 8.77 0.14 3.16
C VAL A 71 9.91 1.06 3.55
N ILE A 72 10.52 0.79 4.69
CA ILE A 72 11.65 1.56 5.22
C ILE A 72 12.92 0.76 5.05
N ILE A 73 13.90 1.36 4.35
CA ILE A 73 15.22 0.80 4.10
C ILE A 73 16.30 1.73 4.66
N ASP A 74 17.44 1.17 5.05
CA ASP A 74 18.61 1.98 5.39
C ASP A 74 19.36 2.39 4.10
N LYS A 75 19.34 3.69 3.80
CA LYS A 75 20.02 4.25 2.63
C LYS A 75 21.55 4.09 2.70
N LYS A 76 22.13 3.93 3.89
CA LYS A 76 23.57 3.75 4.08
C LYS A 76 23.99 2.30 3.89
N ASN A 77 23.08 1.37 4.13
CA ASN A 77 23.35 -0.06 4.04
C ASN A 77 22.19 -0.80 3.33
N LEU A 78 22.12 -0.63 2.01
CA LEU A 78 21.07 -1.25 1.18
C LEU A 78 21.09 -2.78 1.20
N LYS A 79 22.22 -3.39 1.58
CA LYS A 79 22.35 -4.85 1.66
C LYS A 79 21.59 -5.48 2.82
N GLU A 80 21.22 -4.68 3.80
CA GLU A 80 20.41 -5.16 4.93
C GLU A 80 18.93 -5.32 4.58
N GLY A 81 18.51 -4.93 3.36
CA GLY A 81 17.14 -5.09 2.92
C GLY A 81 16.13 -4.19 3.61
N ILE A 82 14.93 -4.70 3.83
CA ILE A 82 13.83 -3.98 4.48
C ILE A 82 14.06 -3.96 5.99
N LYS A 83 14.02 -2.77 6.57
CA LYS A 83 14.16 -2.57 8.03
C LYS A 83 12.83 -2.60 8.77
N GLU A 84 11.81 -2.04 8.14
CA GLU A 84 10.50 -1.89 8.76
C GLU A 84 9.41 -1.85 7.68
N LEU A 85 8.28 -2.49 7.97
CA LEU A 85 7.04 -2.37 7.22
C LEU A 85 6.03 -1.61 8.10
N ARG A 86 5.90 -0.31 7.86
CA ARG A 86 5.04 0.56 8.67
C ARG A 86 3.65 0.64 8.07
N TYR A 87 2.65 0.17 8.81
CA TYR A 87 1.25 0.32 8.41
C TYR A 87 0.85 1.80 8.30
N LEU A 88 0.14 2.13 7.24
CA LEU A 88 -0.42 3.46 6.99
C LEU A 88 -1.93 3.38 6.87
N ASP A 89 -2.63 4.13 7.71
CA ASP A 89 -4.08 4.25 7.68
C ASP A 89 -4.55 4.72 6.27
N PRO A 90 -5.45 3.97 5.61
CA PRO A 90 -5.95 4.32 4.27
C PRO A 90 -6.60 5.70 4.18
N ARG A 91 -7.05 6.26 5.29
CA ARG A 91 -7.64 7.61 5.37
C ARG A 91 -6.60 8.72 5.34
N LYS A 92 -5.35 8.39 5.70
CA LYS A 92 -4.22 9.33 5.81
C LYS A 92 -3.29 9.32 4.60
N ILE A 93 -3.55 8.44 3.62
CA ILE A 93 -2.71 8.29 2.43
C ILE A 93 -3.54 8.37 1.16
N ARG A 94 -3.05 9.10 0.15
CA ARG A 94 -3.68 9.21 -1.18
C ARG A 94 -2.63 9.10 -2.27
N LEU A 95 -2.95 8.39 -3.34
CA LEU A 95 -2.16 8.40 -4.57
C LEU A 95 -2.47 9.68 -5.35
N ILE A 96 -1.44 10.47 -5.63
CA ILE A 96 -1.53 11.69 -6.41
C ILE A 96 -0.91 11.43 -7.78
N ARG A 97 -1.67 11.74 -8.83
CA ARG A 97 -1.23 11.72 -10.23
C ARG A 97 -1.22 13.14 -10.75
N GLU A 98 -0.03 13.65 -11.06
CA GLU A 98 0.13 14.91 -11.76
C GLU A 98 0.02 14.65 -13.27
N MET A 99 -0.99 15.23 -13.91
CA MET A 99 -1.24 15.07 -15.33
C MET A 99 -0.59 16.22 -16.12
N ASP A 100 -0.07 15.90 -17.30
CA ASP A 100 0.41 16.90 -18.25
C ASP A 100 -0.56 16.98 -19.43
N ASP A 101 -1.19 18.13 -19.60
CA ASP A 101 -2.16 18.40 -20.68
C ASP A 101 -1.50 18.89 -21.97
N ARG A 102 -0.17 18.98 -22.01
CA ARG A 102 0.57 19.61 -23.12
C ARG A 102 0.85 18.68 -24.31
N THR A 103 0.57 17.39 -24.18
CA THR A 103 0.83 16.44 -25.27
C THR A 103 -0.37 16.38 -26.18
N LYS A 104 -0.24 16.96 -27.39
CA LYS A 104 -1.24 16.78 -28.47
C LYS A 104 -0.96 15.49 -29.23
N ASP A 105 -2.00 14.75 -29.51
CA ASP A 105 -1.93 13.65 -30.46
C ASP A 105 -1.60 14.20 -31.85
N PRO A 106 -0.52 13.78 -32.50
CA PRO A 106 -0.11 14.30 -33.81
C PRO A 106 -1.12 14.01 -34.93
N HIS A 107 -2.00 13.00 -34.76
CA HIS A 107 -2.99 12.61 -35.78
C HIS A 107 -4.38 13.25 -35.57
N THR A 108 -4.79 13.40 -34.32
CA THR A 108 -6.15 13.89 -34.00
C THR A 108 -6.19 15.31 -33.49
N GLY A 109 -5.04 15.88 -33.10
CA GLY A 109 -4.94 17.20 -32.52
C GLY A 109 -5.55 17.32 -31.11
N VAL A 110 -6.05 16.23 -30.56
CA VAL A 110 -6.67 16.15 -29.23
C VAL A 110 -5.60 16.18 -28.15
N ASN A 111 -5.82 16.94 -27.07
CA ASN A 111 -4.92 16.94 -25.92
C ASN A 111 -5.00 15.60 -25.20
N MET A 112 -3.89 14.88 -25.20
CA MET A 112 -3.77 13.64 -24.43
C MET A 112 -3.26 13.98 -23.02
N LYS A 113 -4.00 13.54 -22.02
CA LYS A 113 -3.56 13.59 -20.63
C LYS A 113 -2.54 12.50 -20.37
N ARG A 114 -1.29 12.87 -20.10
CA ARG A 114 -0.25 11.92 -19.67
C ARG A 114 0.05 12.10 -18.20
N VAL A 115 0.19 10.99 -17.50
CA VAL A 115 0.67 11.02 -16.13
C VAL A 115 2.14 11.43 -16.14
N ARG A 116 2.45 12.59 -15.58
CA ARG A 116 3.80 13.14 -15.47
C ARG A 116 4.53 12.60 -14.26
N LYS A 117 3.84 12.54 -13.13
CA LYS A 117 4.39 12.06 -11.85
C LYS A 117 3.31 11.36 -11.06
N GLU A 118 3.71 10.29 -10.39
CA GLU A 118 2.89 9.62 -9.39
C GLU A 118 3.67 9.56 -8.07
N TYR A 119 3.00 9.86 -6.98
CA TYR A 119 3.52 9.76 -5.63
C TYR A 119 2.37 9.61 -4.65
N TYR A 120 2.69 9.13 -3.46
CA TYR A 120 1.73 9.14 -2.36
C TYR A 120 1.89 10.40 -1.53
N ALA A 121 0.76 11.00 -1.14
CA ALA A 121 0.69 12.05 -0.13
C ALA A 121 0.19 11.45 1.17
N TYR A 122 0.90 11.69 2.27
CA TYR A 122 0.52 11.29 3.61
C TYR A 122 0.21 12.52 4.45
N ALA A 123 -0.98 12.56 5.05
CA ALA A 123 -1.43 13.63 5.94
C ALA A 123 -1.77 13.04 7.32
N GLU A 124 -1.01 13.40 8.33
CA GLU A 124 -1.14 12.85 9.69
C GLU A 124 -2.55 13.05 10.28
N ASN A 125 -3.17 14.19 10.02
CA ASN A 125 -4.53 14.51 10.47
C ASN A 125 -5.62 14.10 9.44
N GLY A 126 -5.24 13.35 8.39
CA GLY A 126 -6.13 13.00 7.30
C GLY A 126 -6.42 14.18 6.35
N PHE A 127 -7.01 13.86 5.20
CA PHE A 127 -7.29 14.87 4.16
C PHE A 127 -8.58 15.64 4.38
N GLY A 128 -9.48 15.17 5.26
CA GLY A 128 -10.75 15.84 5.57
C GLY A 128 -10.59 17.17 6.31
N ALA A 129 -9.60 17.26 7.18
CA ALA A 129 -9.31 18.47 7.95
C ALA A 129 -8.81 19.65 7.08
N ILE A 130 -8.20 19.35 5.93
CA ILE A 130 -7.63 20.34 5.03
C ILE A 130 -8.71 21.04 4.20
N GLN A 131 -9.81 20.36 3.92
CA GLN A 131 -10.90 20.86 3.12
C GLN A 131 -11.67 22.00 3.83
N ASN A 132 -11.71 21.98 5.17
CA ASN A 132 -12.38 22.98 5.98
C ASN A 132 -11.59 24.28 6.16
N GLN A 133 -10.27 24.27 5.92
CA GLN A 133 -9.44 25.50 5.99
C GLN A 133 -9.47 26.35 4.71
N ARG A 134 -10.05 25.86 3.62
CA ARG A 134 -10.01 26.51 2.30
C ARG A 134 -11.24 27.34 1.92
N LEU A 135 -12.24 27.44 2.77
CA LEU A 135 -13.45 28.24 2.46
C LEU A 135 -13.24 29.78 2.47
N GLY A 136 -12.01 30.25 2.63
CA GLY A 136 -11.74 31.69 2.79
C GLY A 136 -10.70 32.34 1.88
N SER A 137 -10.07 31.66 0.91
CA SER A 137 -9.12 32.34 0.03
C SER A 137 -9.29 31.94 -1.45
N SER A 138 -9.77 32.92 -2.21
CA SER A 138 -9.84 32.95 -3.65
C SER A 138 -8.45 33.25 -4.26
N SER A 139 -7.63 32.21 -4.43
CA SER A 139 -6.51 32.25 -5.37
C SER A 139 -6.25 30.87 -5.93
N ALA A 140 -6.57 30.71 -7.21
CA ALA A 140 -6.34 29.53 -8.02
C ALA A 140 -4.85 29.37 -8.34
N SER A 141 -4.03 29.11 -7.33
CA SER A 141 -2.63 28.72 -7.54
C SER A 141 -2.41 27.34 -6.96
N SER A 142 -2.09 26.39 -7.86
CA SER A 142 -1.58 25.03 -7.61
C SER A 142 -2.05 24.43 -6.28
N GLN A 143 -2.99 23.49 -6.35
CA GLN A 143 -3.41 22.70 -5.18
C GLN A 143 -2.19 21.96 -4.60
N GLN A 144 -1.47 22.63 -3.71
CA GLN A 144 -0.49 21.92 -2.88
C GLN A 144 -1.26 20.93 -2.01
N VAL A 145 -1.14 19.67 -2.35
CA VAL A 145 -1.62 18.60 -1.47
C VAL A 145 -0.80 18.70 -0.19
N ALA A 146 -1.44 19.15 0.88
CA ALA A 146 -0.78 19.24 2.17
C ALA A 146 -0.45 17.82 2.64
N GLY A 147 0.80 17.58 3.05
CA GLY A 147 1.26 16.28 3.52
C GLY A 147 2.68 15.97 3.06
N PHE A 148 3.22 14.89 3.60
CA PHE A 148 4.53 14.38 3.19
C PHE A 148 4.38 13.62 1.87
N ARG A 149 5.29 13.87 0.93
CA ARG A 149 5.35 13.09 -0.32
C ARG A 149 6.20 11.84 -0.10
N ILE A 150 5.65 10.71 -0.46
CA ILE A 150 6.31 9.40 -0.41
C ILE A 150 6.39 8.87 -1.83
N ALA A 151 7.53 8.34 -2.21
CA ALA A 151 7.74 7.73 -3.52
C ALA A 151 6.78 6.54 -3.71
N LYS A 152 6.30 6.33 -4.94
CA LYS A 152 5.31 5.27 -5.22
C LYS A 152 5.86 3.89 -4.90
N ASP A 153 7.13 3.66 -5.20
CA ASP A 153 7.86 2.41 -4.98
C ASP A 153 8.19 2.14 -3.50
N ALA A 154 8.08 3.15 -2.63
CA ALA A 154 8.22 2.98 -1.19
C ALA A 154 6.91 2.57 -0.48
N ILE A 155 5.81 2.39 -1.21
CA ILE A 155 4.52 1.97 -0.67
C ILE A 155 4.10 0.65 -1.30
N VAL A 156 3.91 -0.37 -0.46
CA VAL A 156 3.22 -1.61 -0.82
C VAL A 156 1.75 -1.43 -0.52
N ARG A 157 0.91 -1.65 -1.53
CA ARG A 157 -0.54 -1.58 -1.42
C ARG A 157 -1.16 -2.91 -1.79
N VAL A 158 -1.92 -3.47 -0.87
CA VAL A 158 -2.72 -4.68 -1.06
C VAL A 158 -4.19 -4.28 -1.10
N THR A 159 -4.93 -4.74 -2.10
CA THR A 159 -6.37 -4.46 -2.24
C THR A 159 -7.17 -5.74 -2.26
N SER A 160 -8.45 -5.66 -1.89
CA SER A 160 -9.40 -6.79 -1.98
C SER A 160 -9.80 -7.14 -3.41
N GLY A 161 -9.38 -6.36 -4.41
CA GLY A 161 -9.82 -6.52 -5.80
C GLY A 161 -11.25 -6.04 -6.08
N LEU A 162 -12.00 -5.64 -5.04
CA LEU A 162 -13.38 -5.15 -5.17
C LEU A 162 -13.45 -3.64 -5.50
N MET A 163 -12.32 -2.96 -5.53
CA MET A 163 -12.29 -1.54 -5.89
C MET A 163 -12.32 -1.40 -7.41
N ILE A 164 -13.44 -0.96 -7.92
CA ILE A 164 -13.53 -0.43 -9.29
C ILE A 164 -12.70 0.86 -9.30
N GLU A 165 -11.56 0.86 -9.98
CA GLU A 165 -10.89 2.11 -10.31
C GLU A 165 -11.83 2.87 -11.26
N ASN A 166 -12.49 3.90 -10.75
CA ASN A 166 -13.15 4.86 -11.63
C ASN A 166 -12.04 5.56 -12.40
N SER A 167 -11.76 5.06 -13.59
CA SER A 167 -10.98 5.76 -14.60
C SER A 167 -11.83 6.93 -15.09
N SER A 168 -11.60 8.09 -14.51
CA SER A 168 -12.13 9.38 -14.97
C SER A 168 -11.05 10.10 -15.75
#